data_c061245f4d883aa276109862dc6fbe85
#
_entry.id   c061245f4d883aa276109862dc6fbe85
#
_cell.length_a   1.000
_cell.length_b   1.000
_cell.length_c   1.000
_cell.angle_alpha   90.00
_cell.angle_beta   90.00
_cell.angle_gamma   90.00
#
_symmetry.space_group_name_H-M   'P 1'
#
loop_
_entity.id
_entity.type
_entity.pdbx_description
1 polymer ?
#
loop_
_entity_poly.entity_id
_entity_poly.type
_entity_poly.pdbx_seq_one_letter_code
_entity_poly.pdbx_strand_id
1 'polypeptide(L)'
;WIGEAYYSEKDFENAVLKFKEAADKYPSENKAPDALLKTAYSYIELNNAEKAKEFLDALVKRYPESAAAGAAKKAAERLSAKKGRGKNE
;
A
#
# COMPACT_ATOMS: atom_id res chain seq x y z
N TRP A 1 3.01 -15.28 4.82
CA TRP A 1 2.39 -14.72 3.61
C TRP A 1 3.27 -14.91 2.40
N ILE A 2 2.66 -15.36 1.30
CA ILE A 2 3.40 -15.49 0.04
C ILE A 2 3.85 -14.11 -0.46
N GLY A 3 2.96 -13.13 -0.35
CA GLY A 3 3.31 -11.78 -0.76
C GLY A 3 4.49 -11.21 -0.02
N GLU A 4 4.60 -11.49 1.27
CA GLU A 4 5.72 -11.01 2.05
C GLU A 4 7.03 -11.66 1.62
N ALA A 5 6.97 -12.92 1.22
CA ALA A 5 8.16 -13.58 0.70
C ALA A 5 8.65 -12.88 -0.56
N TYR A 6 7.75 -12.56 -1.47
CA TYR A 6 8.13 -11.83 -2.67
C TYR A 6 8.67 -10.45 -2.35
N TYR A 7 8.05 -9.78 -1.38
CA TYR A 7 8.50 -8.45 -0.96
C TYR A 7 9.93 -8.54 -0.41
N SER A 8 10.17 -9.54 0.41
CA SER A 8 11.49 -9.76 0.99
C SER A 8 12.56 -9.98 -0.07
N GLU A 9 12.20 -10.65 -1.16
CA GLU A 9 13.11 -10.90 -2.26
C GLU A 9 13.16 -9.74 -3.25
N LYS A 10 12.45 -8.67 -2.95
CA LYS A 10 12.35 -7.50 -3.82
C LYS A 10 11.65 -7.79 -5.13
N ASP A 11 10.82 -8.82 -5.15
CA ASP A 11 9.98 -9.13 -6.32
C ASP A 11 8.65 -8.44 -6.10
N PHE A 12 8.65 -7.12 -6.27
CA PHE A 12 7.51 -6.30 -5.89
C PHE A 12 6.30 -6.52 -6.79
N GLU A 13 6.50 -6.88 -8.05
CA GLU A 13 5.38 -7.14 -8.94
C GLU A 13 4.56 -8.34 -8.48
N ASN A 14 5.24 -9.42 -8.11
CA ASN A 14 4.54 -10.58 -7.58
C ASN A 14 3.99 -10.31 -6.18
N ALA A 15 4.70 -9.50 -5.40
CA ALA A 15 4.21 -9.12 -4.08
C ALA A 15 2.86 -8.40 -4.21
N VAL A 16 2.75 -7.46 -5.15
CA VAL A 16 1.49 -6.75 -5.38
C VAL A 16 0.37 -7.74 -5.68
N LEU A 17 0.61 -8.67 -6.59
CA LEU A 17 -0.41 -9.63 -6.96
C LEU A 17 -0.89 -10.45 -5.77
N LYS A 18 0.05 -10.90 -4.94
CA LYS A 18 -0.31 -11.74 -3.81
C LYS A 18 -0.97 -10.96 -2.68
N PHE A 19 -0.52 -9.73 -2.44
CA PHE A 19 -1.16 -8.90 -1.42
C PHE A 19 -2.58 -8.51 -1.84
N LYS A 20 -2.78 -8.18 -3.11
CA LYS A 20 -4.12 -7.86 -3.61
C LYS A 20 -5.04 -9.08 -3.50
N GLU A 21 -4.53 -10.24 -3.83
CA GLU A 21 -5.28 -11.47 -3.71
C GLU A 21 -5.71 -11.70 -2.26
N ALA A 22 -4.80 -11.47 -1.33
CA ALA A 22 -5.11 -11.64 0.08
C ALA A 22 -6.17 -10.64 0.53
N ALA A 23 -6.10 -9.41 0.07
CA ALA A 23 -7.08 -8.40 0.45
C ALA A 23 -8.47 -8.76 -0.06
N ASP A 24 -8.55 -9.32 -1.28
CA ASP A 24 -9.83 -9.71 -1.87
C ASP A 24 -10.40 -10.97 -1.23
N LYS A 25 -9.52 -11.91 -0.92
CA LYS A 25 -9.93 -13.21 -0.45
C LYS A 25 -10.30 -13.21 1.02
N TYR A 26 -9.62 -12.39 1.80
CA TYR A 26 -9.82 -12.31 3.24
C TYR A 26 -10.14 -10.89 3.65
N PRO A 27 -11.35 -10.41 3.32
CA PRO A 27 -11.70 -9.01 3.59
C PRO A 27 -12.02 -8.74 5.05
N SER A 28 -11.49 -9.55 5.94
CA SER A 28 -11.73 -9.33 7.36
C SER A 28 -10.79 -8.28 7.90
N GLU A 29 -11.20 -7.71 9.00
CA GLU A 29 -10.68 -6.48 9.56
C GLU A 29 -9.20 -6.43 9.84
N ASN A 30 -8.56 -7.57 10.08
CA ASN A 30 -7.14 -7.53 10.46
C ASN A 30 -6.19 -7.75 9.30
N LYS A 31 -6.61 -8.57 8.33
CA LYS A 31 -5.71 -8.94 7.24
C LYS A 31 -5.87 -8.08 6.01
N ALA A 32 -7.10 -7.69 5.70
CA ALA A 32 -7.33 -6.88 4.50
C ALA A 32 -6.65 -5.51 4.60
N PRO A 33 -6.76 -4.78 5.73
CA PRO A 33 -6.07 -3.49 5.82
C PRO A 33 -4.56 -3.63 5.66
N ASP A 34 -3.98 -4.64 6.31
CA ASP A 34 -2.54 -4.86 6.22
C ASP A 34 -2.13 -5.22 4.79
N ALA A 35 -2.93 -6.05 4.12
CA ALA A 35 -2.64 -6.43 2.75
C ALA A 35 -2.71 -5.24 1.81
N LEU A 36 -3.68 -4.34 2.00
CA LEU A 36 -3.78 -3.14 1.20
C LEU A 36 -2.58 -2.22 1.41
N LEU A 37 -2.14 -2.10 2.66
CA LEU A 37 -0.98 -1.28 2.97
C LEU A 37 0.27 -1.82 2.29
N LYS A 38 0.47 -3.13 2.37
CA LYS A 38 1.65 -3.75 1.75
C LYS A 38 1.59 -3.69 0.23
N THR A 39 0.39 -3.75 -0.33
CA THR A 39 0.22 -3.55 -1.76
C THR A 39 0.70 -2.15 -2.15
N ALA A 40 0.30 -1.15 -1.37
CA ALA A 40 0.73 0.22 -1.64
C ALA A 40 2.24 0.37 -1.51
N TYR A 41 2.83 -0.21 -0.48
CA TYR A 41 4.28 -0.16 -0.31
C TYR A 41 5.00 -0.79 -1.50
N SER A 42 4.47 -1.90 -2.01
CA SER A 42 5.06 -2.55 -3.16
C SER A 42 5.03 -1.65 -4.39
N TYR A 43 3.92 -0.94 -4.59
CA TYR A 43 3.84 0.01 -5.69
C TYR A 43 4.81 1.16 -5.52
N ILE A 44 5.04 1.60 -4.29
CA ILE A 44 6.03 2.64 -4.04
C ILE A 44 7.41 2.16 -4.50
N GLU A 45 7.75 0.92 -4.17
CA GLU A 45 9.03 0.36 -4.57
C GLU A 45 9.12 0.19 -6.09
N LEU A 46 8.00 0.02 -6.75
CA LEU A 46 7.96 -0.07 -8.21
C LEU A 46 7.91 1.32 -8.87
N ASN A 47 8.06 2.36 -8.08
CA ASN A 47 7.99 3.75 -8.57
C ASN A 47 6.64 4.10 -9.18
N ASN A 48 5.58 3.46 -8.68
CA ASN A 48 4.23 3.75 -9.15
C ASN A 48 3.45 4.43 -8.04
N ALA A 49 3.76 5.71 -7.82
CA ALA A 49 3.16 6.47 -6.73
C ALA A 49 1.65 6.64 -6.91
N GLU A 50 1.17 6.71 -8.13
CA GLU A 50 -0.26 6.88 -8.38
C GLU A 50 -1.05 5.68 -7.87
N LYS A 51 -0.60 4.48 -8.23
CA LYS A 51 -1.25 3.26 -7.75
C LYS A 51 -1.11 3.12 -6.24
N ALA A 52 0.06 3.45 -5.72
CA ALA A 52 0.28 3.40 -4.28
C ALA A 52 -0.74 4.28 -3.57
N LYS A 53 -0.91 5.50 -4.06
CA LYS A 53 -1.85 6.44 -3.44
C LYS A 53 -3.28 5.92 -3.50
N GLU A 54 -3.67 5.31 -4.61
CA GLU A 54 -5.01 4.73 -4.73
C GLU A 54 -5.27 3.71 -3.64
N PHE A 55 -4.30 2.83 -3.38
CA PHE A 55 -4.47 1.81 -2.37
C PHE A 55 -4.43 2.39 -0.96
N LEU A 56 -3.60 3.41 -0.74
CA LEU A 56 -3.57 4.07 0.56
C LEU A 56 -4.91 4.76 0.84
N ASP A 57 -5.46 5.45 -0.16
CA ASP A 57 -6.74 6.12 0.00
C ASP A 57 -7.86 5.12 0.23
N ALA A 58 -7.85 4.01 -0.51
CA ALA A 58 -8.86 2.98 -0.35
C ALA A 58 -8.80 2.37 1.05
N LEU A 59 -7.60 2.17 1.55
CA LEU A 59 -7.42 1.62 2.90
C LEU A 59 -8.02 2.55 3.95
N VAL A 60 -7.71 3.82 3.88
CA VAL A 60 -8.24 4.79 4.85
C VAL A 60 -9.76 4.88 4.75
N LYS A 61 -10.29 4.79 3.55
CA LYS A 61 -11.73 4.90 3.33
C LYS A 61 -12.48 3.68 3.84
N ARG A 62 -11.94 2.50 3.61
CA ARG A 62 -12.60 1.25 3.98
C ARG A 62 -12.39 0.86 5.43
N TYR A 63 -11.21 1.11 5.94
CA TYR A 63 -10.81 0.66 7.27
C TYR A 63 -10.19 1.80 8.07
N PRO A 64 -10.97 2.88 8.29
CA PRO A 64 -10.40 4.12 8.86
C PRO A 64 -9.86 3.96 10.28
N GLU A 65 -10.31 2.95 11.00
CA GLU A 65 -9.89 2.78 12.39
C GLU A 65 -8.80 1.72 12.56
N SER A 66 -8.31 1.18 11.47
CA SER A 66 -7.24 0.20 11.56
C SER A 66 -5.90 0.89 11.78
N ALA A 67 -4.97 0.14 12.38
CA ALA A 67 -3.61 0.65 12.53
C ALA A 67 -2.98 0.91 11.17
N ALA A 68 -3.32 0.07 10.19
CA ALA A 68 -2.82 0.24 8.84
C ALA A 68 -3.27 1.56 8.23
N ALA A 69 -4.48 2.03 8.56
CA ALA A 69 -4.96 3.30 8.04
C ALA A 69 -4.10 4.47 8.53
N GLY A 70 -3.65 4.41 9.80
CA GLY A 70 -2.75 5.43 10.32
C GLY A 70 -1.45 5.48 9.54
N ALA A 71 -0.88 4.31 9.28
CA ALA A 71 0.35 4.22 8.48
C ALA A 71 0.10 4.69 7.05
N ALA A 72 -1.09 4.39 6.51
CA ALA A 72 -1.44 4.79 5.16
C ALA A 72 -1.51 6.31 5.03
N LYS A 73 -2.07 6.97 6.02
CA LYS A 73 -2.13 8.44 6.01
C LYS A 73 -0.75 9.05 5.97
N LYS A 74 0.16 8.52 6.79
CA LYS A 74 1.53 9.02 6.79
C LYS A 74 2.23 8.78 5.48
N ALA A 75 2.04 7.61 4.89
CA ALA A 75 2.65 7.30 3.61
C ALA A 75 2.11 8.20 2.51
N ALA A 76 0.79 8.45 2.52
CA ALA A 76 0.19 9.34 1.54
C ALA A 76 0.73 10.76 1.65
N GLU A 77 0.93 11.22 2.87
CA GLU A 77 1.51 12.55 3.11
C GLU A 77 2.92 12.64 2.55
N ARG A 78 3.71 11.59 2.75
CA ARG A 78 5.07 11.56 2.24
C ARG A 78 5.09 11.60 0.72
N LEU A 79 4.20 10.86 0.09
CA LEU A 79 4.12 10.86 -1.36
C LEU A 79 3.70 12.22 -1.90
N SER A 80 2.75 12.86 -1.24
CA SER A 80 2.30 14.19 -1.65
C SER A 80 3.41 15.23 -1.48
N ALA A 81 4.11 15.18 -0.35
CA ALA A 81 5.19 16.12 -0.09
C ALA A 81 6.31 15.96 -1.12
N LYS A 82 6.66 14.71 -1.42
CA LYS A 82 7.71 14.44 -2.39
C LYS A 82 7.33 14.94 -3.76
N LYS A 83 6.07 14.71 -4.15
CA LYS A 83 5.57 15.16 -5.44
C LYS A 83 5.54 16.68 -5.54
N GLY A 84 5.09 17.32 -4.47
CA GLY A 84 5.07 18.77 -4.41
C GLY A 84 6.45 19.36 -4.52
N ARG A 85 7.40 18.75 -3.83
CA ARG A 85 8.79 19.21 -3.89
C ARG A 85 9.33 19.10 -5.30
N GLY A 86 9.07 17.97 -5.96
CA GLY A 86 9.50 17.78 -7.33
C GLY A 86 8.94 18.82 -8.26
N LYS A 87 7.68 19.21 -8.05
CA LYS A 87 7.05 20.22 -8.87
C LYS A 87 7.69 21.60 -8.71
N ASN A 88 8.11 21.90 -7.50
CA ASN A 88 8.65 23.21 -7.20
C ASN A 88 10.07 23.38 -7.74
N GLU A 89 10.69 22.30 -8.07
CA GLU A 89 12.01 22.35 -8.66
C GLU A 89 11.94 22.44 -10.17
#